data_74a3942b0303a3e3373dfa8834fc04a7
#
_entry.id   74a3942b0303a3e3373dfa8834fc04a7
#
_cell.length_a   1.000
_cell.length_b   1.000
_cell.length_c   1.000
_cell.angle_alpha   90.00
_cell.angle_beta   90.00
_cell.angle_gamma   90.00
#
_symmetry.space_group_name_H-M   'P 1'
#
loop_
_entity.id
_entity.type
_entity.pdbx_description
1 polymer ?
#
loop_
_entity_poly.entity_id
_entity_poly.type
_entity_poly.pdbx_seq_one_letter_code
_entity_poly.pdbx_strand_id
1 'polypeptide(L)'
;LLGSDQGRKIYKKKLIRLIERFRLNNEVIFLEHAPSMPVAYSVSNVIVSASIEPEAFGRISVEAQSMKKPIVASDIGGSRETIVDNKTGLLFRSSNYHSLSEKLDFIFRLDDTSLNVMGNNGRKNVQKKFNVEKMCFSTYSEYKKLINA
;
A
#
# COMPACT_ATOMS: atom_id res chain seq x y z
N LEU A 1 -6.99 -2.85 -10.90
CA LEU A 1 -7.10 -3.66 -9.68
C LEU A 1 -6.28 -4.94 -9.87
N LEU A 2 -5.28 -5.18 -9.02
CA LEU A 2 -4.36 -6.30 -9.13
C LEU A 2 -4.58 -7.28 -7.97
N GLY A 3 -4.77 -8.57 -8.32
CA GLY A 3 -4.93 -9.67 -7.37
C GLY A 3 -6.09 -10.58 -7.74
N SER A 4 -6.02 -11.83 -7.29
CA SER A 4 -7.14 -12.77 -7.47
C SER A 4 -8.29 -12.40 -6.54
N ASP A 5 -9.50 -12.79 -6.91
CA ASP A 5 -10.70 -12.61 -6.07
C ASP A 5 -10.73 -13.54 -4.84
N GLN A 6 -9.78 -14.47 -4.75
CA GLN A 6 -9.68 -15.45 -3.66
C GLN A 6 -11.00 -16.19 -3.41
N GLY A 7 -11.78 -16.45 -4.48
CA GLY A 7 -13.10 -17.06 -4.40
C GLY A 7 -14.25 -16.11 -4.03
N ARG A 8 -13.99 -14.82 -3.83
CA ARG A 8 -14.99 -13.80 -3.50
C ARG A 8 -15.75 -13.32 -4.75
N LYS A 9 -16.31 -14.23 -5.51
CA LYS A 9 -17.02 -13.97 -6.79
C LYS A 9 -18.13 -12.93 -6.67
N ILE A 10 -18.85 -12.93 -5.54
CA ILE A 10 -19.93 -11.95 -5.28
C ILE A 10 -19.37 -10.54 -5.17
N TYR A 11 -18.24 -10.39 -4.50
CA TYR A 11 -17.55 -9.10 -4.36
C TYR A 11 -17.04 -8.60 -5.72
N LYS A 12 -16.39 -9.46 -6.51
CA LYS A 12 -15.97 -9.12 -7.88
C LYS A 12 -17.13 -8.65 -8.75
N LYS A 13 -18.28 -9.35 -8.70
CA LYS A 13 -19.50 -8.93 -9.41
C LYS A 13 -20.02 -7.56 -8.95
N LYS A 14 -19.93 -7.24 -7.64
CA LYS A 14 -20.30 -5.90 -7.15
C LYS A 14 -19.40 -4.81 -7.73
N LEU A 15 -18.08 -5.03 -7.78
CA LEU A 15 -17.15 -4.09 -8.39
C LEU A 15 -17.44 -3.87 -9.87
N ILE A 16 -17.69 -4.94 -10.64
CA ILE A 16 -18.03 -4.84 -12.06
C ILE A 16 -19.29 -3.98 -12.25
N ARG A 17 -20.35 -4.23 -11.49
CA ARG A 17 -21.59 -3.41 -11.54
C ARG A 17 -21.34 -1.94 -11.22
N LEU A 18 -20.43 -1.63 -10.29
CA LEU A 18 -20.07 -0.23 -9.98
C LEU A 18 -19.34 0.41 -11.16
N ILE A 19 -18.39 -0.31 -11.79
CA ILE A 19 -17.67 0.15 -12.96
C ILE A 19 -18.64 0.47 -14.11
N GLU A 20 -19.59 -0.42 -14.41
CA GLU A 20 -20.62 -0.22 -15.42
C GLU A 20 -21.52 0.98 -15.07
N ARG A 21 -22.00 1.05 -13.81
CA ARG A 21 -22.86 2.14 -13.32
C ARG A 21 -22.20 3.51 -13.48
N PHE A 22 -20.89 3.59 -13.22
CA PHE A 22 -20.12 4.83 -13.33
C PHE A 22 -19.46 5.03 -14.69
N ARG A 23 -19.69 4.11 -15.65
CA ARG A 23 -19.13 4.15 -17.02
C ARG A 23 -17.60 4.15 -17.04
N LEU A 24 -16.96 3.41 -16.13
CA LEU A 24 -15.50 3.33 -15.96
C LEU A 24 -14.89 2.09 -16.62
N ASN A 25 -15.54 1.55 -17.67
CA ASN A 25 -15.10 0.31 -18.30
C ASN A 25 -13.73 0.41 -18.98
N ASN A 26 -13.35 1.61 -19.44
CA ASN A 26 -12.07 1.85 -20.10
C ASN A 26 -10.98 2.30 -19.11
N GLU A 27 -11.35 2.70 -17.89
CA GLU A 27 -10.46 3.24 -16.87
C GLU A 27 -10.04 2.18 -15.84
N VAL A 28 -10.89 1.16 -15.62
CA VAL A 28 -10.64 0.14 -14.59
C VAL A 28 -10.35 -1.22 -15.22
N ILE A 29 -9.14 -1.71 -14.96
CA ILE A 29 -8.68 -3.01 -15.45
C ILE A 29 -8.52 -3.97 -14.25
N PHE A 30 -9.01 -5.21 -14.38
CA PHE A 30 -8.74 -6.29 -13.45
C PHE A 30 -7.58 -7.14 -13.97
N LEU A 31 -6.54 -7.27 -13.14
CA LEU A 31 -5.40 -8.14 -13.37
C LEU A 31 -5.37 -9.20 -12.28
N GLU A 32 -5.55 -10.46 -12.63
CA GLU A 32 -5.65 -11.54 -11.65
C GLU A 32 -4.32 -11.87 -10.98
N HIS A 33 -3.24 -11.79 -11.73
CA HIS A 33 -1.90 -12.09 -11.25
C HIS A 33 -0.85 -11.26 -11.98
N ALA A 34 0.14 -10.79 -11.24
CA ALA A 34 1.37 -10.25 -11.82
C ALA A 34 2.48 -11.27 -11.64
N PRO A 35 3.18 -11.67 -12.71
CA PRO A 35 4.33 -12.59 -12.63
C PRO A 35 5.42 -12.07 -11.70
N SER A 36 5.52 -10.74 -11.59
CA SER A 36 6.49 -10.06 -10.73
C SER A 36 5.88 -8.79 -10.15
N MET A 37 5.71 -8.75 -8.84
CA MET A 37 5.22 -7.55 -8.14
C MET A 37 6.12 -6.33 -8.32
N PRO A 38 7.47 -6.44 -8.33
CA PRO A 38 8.33 -5.31 -8.65
C PRO A 38 8.02 -4.66 -10.01
N VAL A 39 7.70 -5.45 -11.03
CA VAL A 39 7.29 -4.91 -12.34
C VAL A 39 5.98 -4.16 -12.22
N ALA A 40 4.98 -4.71 -11.54
CA ALA A 40 3.69 -4.03 -11.33
C ALA A 40 3.87 -2.69 -10.60
N TYR A 41 4.71 -2.66 -9.56
CA TYR A 41 5.05 -1.40 -8.88
C TYR A 41 5.79 -0.43 -9.80
N SER A 42 6.73 -0.91 -10.62
CA SER A 42 7.55 -0.03 -11.46
C SER A 42 6.74 0.78 -12.47
N VAL A 43 5.71 0.18 -13.06
CA VAL A 43 4.84 0.83 -14.05
C VAL A 43 3.74 1.71 -13.43
N SER A 44 3.57 1.64 -12.12
CA SER A 44 2.55 2.42 -11.41
C SER A 44 3.06 3.81 -11.04
N ASN A 45 2.19 4.82 -11.11
CA ASN A 45 2.48 6.17 -10.60
C ASN A 45 2.22 6.27 -9.09
N VAL A 46 1.13 5.69 -8.64
CA VAL A 46 0.70 5.66 -7.22
C VAL A 46 0.17 4.27 -6.89
N ILE A 47 0.48 3.80 -5.70
CA ILE A 47 -0.07 2.54 -5.18
C ILE A 47 -1.18 2.88 -4.19
N VAL A 48 -2.25 2.09 -4.21
CA VAL A 48 -3.38 2.23 -3.27
C VAL A 48 -3.60 0.93 -2.53
N SER A 49 -3.67 1.00 -1.20
CA SER A 49 -4.07 -0.10 -0.32
C SER A 49 -5.32 0.30 0.48
N ALA A 50 -6.48 -0.14 0.00
CA ALA A 50 -7.78 0.24 0.54
C ALA A 50 -8.39 -0.85 1.45
N SER A 51 -7.56 -1.46 2.31
CA SER A 51 -8.02 -2.48 3.26
C SER A 51 -9.05 -1.90 4.23
N ILE A 52 -10.13 -2.64 4.48
CA ILE A 52 -11.16 -2.28 5.46
C ILE A 52 -10.94 -2.99 6.80
N GLU A 53 -10.13 -4.04 6.80
CA GLU A 53 -9.72 -4.80 7.98
C GLU A 53 -8.23 -4.54 8.27
N PRO A 54 -7.83 -4.49 9.55
CA PRO A 54 -6.43 -4.26 9.92
C PRO A 54 -5.53 -5.40 9.40
N GLU A 55 -4.51 -5.04 8.65
CA GLU A 55 -3.43 -5.95 8.29
C GLU A 55 -2.36 -5.94 9.38
N ALA A 56 -1.78 -7.10 9.68
CA ALA A 56 -0.74 -7.20 10.71
C ALA A 56 0.50 -6.35 10.40
N PHE A 57 0.94 -6.31 9.14
CA PHE A 57 2.17 -5.62 8.75
C PHE A 57 1.99 -4.59 7.63
N GLY A 58 1.09 -4.82 6.66
CA GLY A 58 0.90 -3.95 5.51
C GLY A 58 2.01 -4.12 4.46
N ARG A 59 2.21 -5.33 3.95
CA ARG A 59 3.25 -5.65 2.97
C ARG A 59 3.24 -4.73 1.76
N ILE A 60 2.06 -4.43 1.22
CA ILE A 60 1.90 -3.56 0.05
C ILE A 60 2.56 -2.19 0.31
N SER A 61 2.39 -1.64 1.52
CA SER A 61 2.97 -0.34 1.89
C SER A 61 4.49 -0.36 1.90
N VAL A 62 5.09 -1.43 2.43
CA VAL A 62 6.55 -1.59 2.47
C VAL A 62 7.11 -1.86 1.08
N GLU A 63 6.47 -2.71 0.30
CA GLU A 63 6.88 -3.05 -1.07
C GLU A 63 6.81 -1.82 -1.99
N ALA A 64 5.72 -1.04 -1.95
CA ALA A 64 5.59 0.21 -2.71
C ALA A 64 6.69 1.22 -2.34
N GLN A 65 6.91 1.45 -1.06
CA GLN A 65 7.97 2.33 -0.56
C GLN A 65 9.36 1.84 -0.97
N SER A 66 9.62 0.52 -0.95
CA SER A 66 10.91 -0.04 -1.39
C SER A 66 11.18 0.22 -2.86
N MET A 67 10.14 0.31 -3.68
CA MET A 67 10.19 0.65 -5.10
C MET A 67 10.10 2.17 -5.36
N LYS A 68 10.22 3.00 -4.33
CA LYS A 68 10.09 4.47 -4.39
C LYS A 68 8.74 4.94 -4.95
N LYS A 69 7.69 4.14 -4.79
CA LYS A 69 6.35 4.53 -5.26
C LYS A 69 5.57 5.19 -4.14
N PRO A 70 4.98 6.37 -4.41
CA PRO A 70 4.02 6.96 -3.52
C PRO A 70 2.88 5.98 -3.20
N ILE A 71 2.47 5.92 -1.94
CA ILE A 71 1.38 5.04 -1.51
C ILE A 71 0.30 5.84 -0.80
N VAL A 72 -0.94 5.50 -1.08
CA VAL A 72 -2.13 5.95 -0.35
C VAL A 72 -2.76 4.73 0.30
N ALA A 73 -2.82 4.69 1.63
CA ALA A 73 -3.30 3.51 2.35
C ALA A 73 -4.34 3.88 3.42
N SER A 74 -5.19 2.90 3.74
CA SER A 74 -6.12 3.02 4.87
C SER A 74 -5.37 3.23 6.18
N ASP A 75 -5.83 4.17 7.00
CA ASP A 75 -5.29 4.46 8.34
C ASP A 75 -5.72 3.41 9.35
N ILE A 76 -5.25 2.16 9.17
CA ILE A 76 -5.53 1.02 10.07
C ILE A 76 -4.35 0.04 10.09
N GLY A 77 -4.23 -0.72 11.18
CA GLY A 77 -3.25 -1.82 11.31
C GLY A 77 -1.83 -1.40 10.97
N GLY A 78 -1.10 -2.28 10.31
CA GLY A 78 0.32 -2.09 9.96
C GLY A 78 0.61 -0.89 9.06
N SER A 79 -0.38 -0.32 8.35
CA SER A 79 -0.18 0.90 7.57
C SER A 79 0.26 2.08 8.43
N ARG A 80 -0.24 2.17 9.67
CA ARG A 80 0.13 3.21 10.65
C ARG A 80 1.59 3.14 11.08
N GLU A 81 2.17 1.95 11.05
CA GLU A 81 3.56 1.73 11.45
C GLU A 81 4.52 1.87 10.27
N THR A 82 4.05 1.46 9.08
CA THR A 82 4.88 1.40 7.87
C THR A 82 4.92 2.72 7.11
N ILE A 83 3.89 3.56 7.24
CA ILE A 83 3.79 4.86 6.54
C ILE A 83 3.96 6.01 7.56
N VAL A 84 4.79 6.97 7.21
CA VAL A 84 4.84 8.28 7.87
C VAL A 84 3.99 9.23 7.02
N ASP A 85 2.78 9.54 7.52
CA ASP A 85 1.80 10.33 6.77
C ASP A 85 2.39 11.66 6.28
N ASN A 86 2.04 12.05 5.04
CA ASN A 86 2.54 13.21 4.31
C ASN A 86 4.06 13.23 4.03
N LYS A 87 4.82 12.19 4.43
CA LYS A 87 6.27 12.10 4.20
C LYS A 87 6.68 10.94 3.32
N THR A 88 6.14 9.75 3.59
CA THR A 88 6.48 8.52 2.86
C THR A 88 5.29 7.94 2.09
N GLY A 89 4.13 8.54 2.22
CA GLY A 89 2.85 8.19 1.65
C GLY A 89 1.74 8.98 2.31
N LEU A 90 0.51 8.65 2.01
CA LEU A 90 -0.68 9.29 2.58
C LEU A 90 -1.55 8.25 3.27
N LEU A 91 -2.10 8.63 4.42
CA LEU A 91 -3.09 7.83 5.13
C LEU A 91 -4.47 8.45 4.96
N PHE A 92 -5.48 7.62 4.66
CA PHE A 92 -6.87 8.03 4.56
C PHE A 92 -7.74 7.26 5.54
N ARG A 93 -8.84 7.85 5.98
CA ARG A 93 -9.78 7.23 6.92
C ARG A 93 -10.36 5.94 6.33
N SER A 94 -10.12 4.80 7.00
CA SER A 94 -10.60 3.50 6.56
C SER A 94 -12.12 3.50 6.32
N SER A 95 -12.56 2.74 5.33
CA SER A 95 -13.96 2.62 4.91
C SER A 95 -14.60 3.96 4.47
N ASN A 96 -13.80 4.98 4.15
CA ASN A 96 -14.27 6.29 3.73
C ASN A 96 -13.73 6.64 2.34
N TYR A 97 -14.57 6.46 1.31
CA TYR A 97 -14.18 6.72 -0.08
C TYR A 97 -13.97 8.21 -0.38
N HIS A 98 -14.63 9.12 0.33
CA HIS A 98 -14.38 10.56 0.19
C HIS A 98 -12.97 10.90 0.66
N SER A 99 -12.55 10.39 1.83
CA SER A 99 -11.19 10.58 2.33
C SER A 99 -10.14 9.98 1.37
N LEU A 100 -10.41 8.82 0.77
CA LEU A 100 -9.54 8.25 -0.26
C LEU A 100 -9.45 9.17 -1.48
N SER A 101 -10.60 9.66 -2.00
CA SER A 101 -10.66 10.57 -3.14
C SER A 101 -9.85 11.85 -2.88
N GLU A 102 -10.03 12.48 -1.73
CA GLU A 102 -9.26 13.67 -1.33
C GLU A 102 -7.73 13.43 -1.34
N LYS A 103 -7.30 12.26 -0.83
CA LYS A 103 -5.87 11.91 -0.83
C LYS A 103 -5.35 11.62 -2.24
N LEU A 104 -6.15 11.01 -3.10
CA LEU A 104 -5.80 10.80 -4.51
C LEU A 104 -5.75 12.12 -5.27
N ASP A 105 -6.73 13.00 -5.09
CA ASP A 105 -6.71 14.33 -5.69
C ASP A 105 -5.48 15.14 -5.26
N PHE A 106 -5.12 15.05 -3.98
CA PHE A 106 -3.93 15.71 -3.46
C PHE A 106 -2.66 15.16 -4.13
N ILE A 107 -2.48 13.83 -4.18
CA ILE A 107 -1.24 13.24 -4.70
C ILE A 107 -1.10 13.46 -6.22
N PHE A 108 -2.20 13.48 -6.96
CA PHE A 108 -2.18 13.74 -8.40
C PHE A 108 -1.93 15.22 -8.77
N ARG A 109 -2.06 16.14 -7.82
CA ARG A 109 -1.68 17.57 -7.99
C ARG A 109 -0.23 17.86 -7.64
N LEU A 110 0.48 16.89 -7.02
CA LEU A 110 1.89 17.06 -6.73
C LEU A 110 2.71 17.02 -8.02
N ASP A 111 3.74 17.84 -8.08
CA ASP A 111 4.73 17.78 -9.15
C ASP A 111 5.64 16.56 -9.03
N ASP A 112 6.35 16.22 -10.09
CA ASP A 112 7.26 15.08 -10.14
C ASP A 112 8.36 15.16 -9.07
N THR A 113 8.80 16.35 -8.72
CA THR A 113 9.83 16.58 -7.70
C THR A 113 9.29 16.15 -6.33
N SER A 114 8.09 16.59 -5.97
CA SER A 114 7.43 16.24 -4.70
C SER A 114 7.12 14.75 -4.61
N LEU A 115 6.64 14.14 -5.71
CA LEU A 115 6.41 12.70 -5.79
C LEU A 115 7.70 11.91 -5.61
N ASN A 116 8.79 12.34 -6.26
CA ASN A 116 10.11 11.72 -6.11
C ASN A 116 10.67 11.86 -4.70
N VAL A 117 10.48 13.00 -4.04
CA VAL A 117 10.87 13.21 -2.64
C VAL A 117 10.11 12.25 -1.74
N MET A 118 8.80 12.13 -1.89
CA MET A 118 7.98 11.19 -1.13
C MET A 118 8.43 9.74 -1.35
N GLY A 119 8.64 9.31 -2.59
CA GLY A 119 9.11 7.97 -2.92
C GLY A 119 10.49 7.66 -2.35
N ASN A 120 11.44 8.60 -2.42
CA ASN A 120 12.77 8.45 -1.84
C ASN A 120 12.72 8.37 -0.31
N ASN A 121 11.88 9.17 0.33
CA ASN A 121 11.66 9.11 1.78
C ASN A 121 11.08 7.75 2.18
N GLY A 122 10.12 7.22 1.40
CA GLY A 122 9.57 5.89 1.59
C GLY A 122 10.65 4.82 1.56
N ARG A 123 11.50 4.81 0.53
CA ARG A 123 12.60 3.85 0.43
C ARG A 123 13.57 3.94 1.61
N LYS A 124 13.96 5.15 2.02
CA LYS A 124 14.82 5.35 3.19
C LYS A 124 14.18 4.82 4.47
N ASN A 125 12.88 5.04 4.66
CA ASN A 125 12.13 4.55 5.80
C ASN A 125 12.15 3.01 5.86
N VAL A 126 11.87 2.35 4.72
CA VAL A 126 11.89 0.88 4.63
C VAL A 126 13.29 0.33 4.89
N GLN A 127 14.31 0.86 4.24
CA GLN A 127 15.70 0.43 4.45
C GLN A 127 16.15 0.57 5.91
N LYS A 128 15.69 1.61 6.58
CA LYS A 128 16.05 1.85 8.00
C LYS A 128 15.29 0.97 8.97
N LYS A 129 13.99 0.69 8.71
CA LYS A 129 13.11 0.09 9.71
C LYS A 129 12.74 -1.38 9.43
N PHE A 130 12.65 -1.77 8.16
CA PHE A 130 12.02 -3.01 7.72
C PHE A 130 12.96 -3.88 6.87
N ASN A 131 14.25 -3.91 7.20
CA ASN A 131 15.21 -4.80 6.57
C ASN A 131 15.29 -6.15 7.32
N VAL A 132 15.80 -7.16 6.62
CA VAL A 132 15.93 -8.54 7.14
C VAL A 132 16.83 -8.60 8.37
N GLU A 133 17.95 -7.88 8.38
CA GLU A 133 18.89 -7.86 9.49
C GLU A 133 18.21 -7.40 10.79
N LYS A 134 17.44 -6.32 10.71
CA LYS A 134 16.71 -5.79 11.87
C LYS A 134 15.61 -6.75 12.32
N MET A 135 14.91 -7.37 11.40
CA MET A 135 13.90 -8.40 11.71
C MET A 135 14.55 -9.56 12.47
N CYS A 136 15.63 -10.11 11.92
CA CYS A 136 16.36 -11.22 12.55
C CYS A 136 16.89 -10.85 13.94
N PHE A 137 17.51 -9.66 14.06
CA PHE A 137 18.03 -9.19 15.35
C PHE A 137 16.92 -9.01 16.40
N SER A 138 15.80 -8.40 16.02
CA SER A 138 14.67 -8.19 16.94
C SER A 138 14.08 -9.53 17.39
N THR A 139 13.86 -10.46 16.46
CA THR A 139 13.35 -11.80 16.76
C THR A 139 14.31 -12.57 17.69
N TYR A 140 15.60 -12.56 17.36
CA TYR A 140 16.61 -13.19 18.21
C TYR A 140 16.65 -12.59 19.63
N SER A 141 16.53 -11.28 19.74
CA SER A 141 16.53 -10.57 21.02
C SER A 141 15.34 -10.99 21.89
N GLU A 142 14.13 -11.17 21.30
CA GLU A 142 12.97 -11.64 22.05
C GLU A 142 13.13 -13.10 22.51
N TYR A 143 13.63 -14.00 21.65
CA TYR A 143 13.94 -15.36 22.07
C TYR A 143 14.95 -15.40 23.21
N LYS A 144 15.99 -14.57 23.15
CA LYS A 144 17.01 -14.53 24.21
C LYS A 144 16.46 -14.07 25.56
N LYS A 145 15.51 -13.13 25.57
CA LYS A 145 14.81 -12.73 26.80
C LYS A 145 14.02 -13.89 27.42
N LEU A 146 13.32 -14.67 26.58
CA LEU A 146 12.51 -15.81 27.04
C LEU A 146 13.34 -16.97 27.58
N ILE A 147 14.54 -17.19 27.04
CA ILE A 147 15.45 -18.27 27.49
C ILE A 147 16.14 -17.91 28.82
N ASN A 148 16.37 -16.58 29.04
CA ASN A 148 17.05 -16.09 30.24
C ASN A 148 16.08 -15.62 31.35
N ALA A 149 14.78 -15.80 31.16
CA ALA A 149 13.73 -15.54 32.15
C ALA A 149 13.37 -16.80 32.93
#